data_064c162691fe935923849888d2171dae
#
_entry.id   064c162691fe935923849888d2171dae
#
_cell.length_a   1.000
_cell.length_b   1.000
_cell.length_c   1.000
_cell.angle_alpha   90.00
_cell.angle_beta   90.00
_cell.angle_gamma   90.00
#
_symmetry.space_group_name_H-M   'P 1'
#
loop_
_entity.id
_entity.type
_entity.pdbx_description
1 polymer ?
#
loop_
_entity_poly.entity_id
_entity_poly.type
_entity_poly.pdbx_seq_one_letter_code
_entity_poly.pdbx_strand_id
1 'polypeptide(L)'
;MYTRSRKETLVTKRLKRLSIVLGMGAATVAFAAYAQSSAITFRNTITGEVLNFDDALPEGRDTDGVKKFLQTGANPYNEDKSCLRKGEQIFLSACSGCHGHLGEGKIGPGLNDDYWTYPENETDAGLFSTIFGGAKASMGPQYQNLKLDEMLQVMAWVRHLYKDDVNHAPWFTEAQKKNYKPYKQGETFPENAPGMCATAAGK
;
A
#
# COMPACT_ATOMS: atom_id res chain seq x y z
N MET A 1 -47.63 -66.83 43.94
CA MET A 1 -46.84 -66.38 45.09
C MET A 1 -45.72 -65.48 44.60
N TYR A 2 -45.58 -64.35 45.20
CA TYR A 2 -44.55 -63.37 45.16
C TYR A 2 -44.59 -62.34 43.95
N THR A 3 -45.38 -61.32 44.19
CA THR A 3 -45.41 -60.06 43.47
C THR A 3 -44.21 -59.19 43.88
N ARG A 4 -43.27 -58.90 42.97
CA ARG A 4 -42.23 -57.89 43.21
C ARG A 4 -42.26 -56.83 42.17
N SER A 5 -42.86 -55.77 42.56
CA SER A 5 -42.53 -54.38 42.57
C SER A 5 -42.14 -53.68 41.23
N ARG A 6 -43.14 -52.96 40.74
CA ARG A 6 -43.15 -52.03 39.62
C ARG A 6 -42.61 -50.67 40.00
N LYS A 7 -41.67 -50.53 40.94
CA LYS A 7 -41.27 -49.21 41.46
C LYS A 7 -39.85 -48.71 41.01
N GLU A 8 -39.05 -49.55 40.34
CA GLU A 8 -37.66 -49.19 40.04
C GLU A 8 -37.47 -48.55 38.65
N THR A 9 -38.47 -48.46 37.79
CA THR A 9 -38.34 -47.98 36.39
C THR A 9 -38.65 -46.52 36.21
N LEU A 10 -39.10 -45.79 37.23
CA LEU A 10 -39.48 -44.36 37.10
C LEU A 10 -38.39 -43.39 37.56
N VAL A 11 -37.44 -43.83 38.38
CA VAL A 11 -36.37 -42.97 38.91
C VAL A 11 -35.24 -42.83 37.91
N THR A 12 -34.91 -43.86 37.15
CA THR A 12 -33.83 -43.88 36.18
C THR A 12 -34.15 -43.11 34.90
N LYS A 13 -35.46 -42.90 34.58
CA LYS A 13 -35.83 -42.07 33.38
C LYS A 13 -35.83 -40.58 33.63
N ARG A 14 -35.86 -40.12 34.88
CA ARG A 14 -35.79 -38.69 35.22
C ARG A 14 -34.35 -38.15 35.31
N LEU A 15 -33.37 -39.02 35.68
CA LEU A 15 -31.96 -38.59 35.70
C LEU A 15 -31.32 -38.46 34.31
N LYS A 16 -31.80 -39.22 33.31
CA LYS A 16 -31.26 -39.11 31.93
C LYS A 16 -31.74 -37.89 31.16
N ARG A 17 -32.77 -37.19 31.62
CA ARG A 17 -33.26 -35.98 30.95
C ARG A 17 -32.69 -34.69 31.53
N LEU A 18 -32.00 -34.72 32.66
CA LEU A 18 -31.40 -33.55 33.28
C LEU A 18 -29.96 -33.32 32.84
N SER A 19 -29.31 -34.34 32.25
CA SER A 19 -27.91 -34.24 31.79
C SER A 19 -27.73 -33.74 30.36
N ILE A 20 -28.82 -33.54 29.59
CA ILE A 20 -28.74 -33.12 28.18
C ILE A 20 -28.97 -31.62 28.04
N VAL A 21 -29.44 -30.90 29.04
CA VAL A 21 -29.72 -29.45 28.96
C VAL A 21 -28.54 -28.59 29.44
N LEU A 22 -27.52 -29.18 30.07
CA LEU A 22 -26.34 -28.44 30.56
C LEU A 22 -25.14 -28.45 29.59
N GLY A 23 -25.27 -29.09 28.42
CA GLY A 23 -24.19 -29.26 27.46
C GLY A 23 -24.22 -28.34 26.25
N MET A 24 -25.21 -27.45 26.09
CA MET A 24 -25.33 -26.59 24.89
C MET A 24 -25.23 -25.10 25.17
N GLY A 25 -24.62 -24.73 26.29
CA GLY A 25 -24.47 -23.35 26.72
C GLY A 25 -23.03 -22.78 26.69
N ALA A 26 -22.07 -23.47 26.09
CA ALA A 26 -20.67 -23.01 26.13
C ALA A 26 -19.98 -23.28 24.81
N ALA A 27 -20.15 -22.47 23.82
CA ALA A 27 -19.17 -22.24 22.75
C ALA A 27 -19.72 -21.27 21.65
N THR A 28 -20.09 -20.07 22.02
CA THR A 28 -20.04 -18.94 21.06
C THR A 28 -19.27 -17.80 21.70
N VAL A 29 -18.03 -18.09 22.10
CA VAL A 29 -17.03 -17.01 22.15
C VAL A 29 -16.69 -16.73 20.69
N ALA A 30 -17.43 -15.82 20.10
CA ALA A 30 -17.03 -15.21 18.85
C ALA A 30 -15.65 -14.58 19.09
N PHE A 31 -14.61 -15.21 18.59
CA PHE A 31 -13.34 -14.56 18.33
C PHE A 31 -13.64 -13.47 17.30
N ALA A 32 -14.04 -12.29 17.78
CA ALA A 32 -13.83 -11.08 17.06
C ALA A 32 -12.31 -10.95 16.96
N ALA A 33 -11.72 -11.48 15.88
CA ALA A 33 -10.39 -11.14 15.46
C ALA A 33 -10.43 -9.65 15.19
N TYR A 34 -10.06 -8.86 16.18
CA TYR A 34 -9.67 -7.48 15.96
C TYR A 34 -8.47 -7.56 15.03
N ALA A 35 -8.70 -7.40 13.72
CA ALA A 35 -7.67 -7.01 12.80
C ALA A 35 -7.19 -5.64 13.30
N GLN A 36 -6.20 -5.63 14.17
CA GLN A 36 -5.44 -4.44 14.46
C GLN A 36 -4.72 -4.11 13.16
N SER A 37 -5.33 -3.22 12.37
CA SER A 37 -4.61 -2.50 11.35
C SER A 37 -3.51 -1.74 12.09
N SER A 38 -2.30 -2.28 12.10
CA SER A 38 -1.14 -1.55 12.56
C SER A 38 -1.00 -0.35 11.64
N ALA A 39 -1.24 0.84 12.17
CA ALA A 39 -1.09 2.07 11.41
C ALA A 39 0.33 2.10 10.83
N ILE A 40 0.43 2.31 9.53
CA ILE A 40 1.72 2.38 8.84
C ILE A 40 2.45 3.60 9.37
N THR A 41 3.69 3.40 9.78
CA THR A 41 4.55 4.48 10.26
C THR A 41 5.58 4.79 9.19
N PHE A 42 5.51 5.97 8.62
CA PHE A 42 6.51 6.47 7.68
C PHE A 42 7.68 7.09 8.44
N ARG A 43 8.90 6.73 8.06
CA ARG A 43 10.12 7.18 8.74
C ARG A 43 11.11 7.74 7.74
N ASN A 44 11.79 8.80 8.14
CA ASN A 44 12.90 9.35 7.37
C ASN A 44 13.96 8.25 7.14
N THR A 45 14.31 8.03 5.89
CA THR A 45 15.24 6.97 5.45
C THR A 45 16.65 7.11 6.07
N ILE A 46 17.04 8.33 6.44
CA ILE A 46 18.39 8.62 6.96
C ILE A 46 18.40 8.65 8.49
N THR A 47 17.43 9.34 9.11
CA THR A 47 17.43 9.56 10.56
C THR A 47 16.59 8.53 11.31
N GLY A 48 15.67 7.84 10.65
CA GLY A 48 14.71 6.92 11.25
C GLY A 48 13.57 7.63 12.01
N GLU A 49 13.57 8.97 12.05
CA GLU A 49 12.52 9.76 12.71
C GLU A 49 11.19 9.60 11.97
N VAL A 50 10.09 9.66 12.72
CA VAL A 50 8.74 9.63 12.13
C VAL A 50 8.53 10.89 11.30
N LEU A 51 8.05 10.71 10.07
CA LEU A 51 7.75 11.82 9.18
C LEU A 51 6.54 12.60 9.70
N ASN A 52 6.66 13.92 9.71
CA ASN A 52 5.57 14.82 10.03
C ASN A 52 4.94 15.34 8.72
N PHE A 53 3.73 14.91 8.40
CA PHE A 53 3.06 15.33 7.17
C PHE A 53 2.48 16.74 7.24
N ASP A 54 2.45 17.36 8.42
CA ASP A 54 2.09 18.78 8.54
C ASP A 54 3.15 19.71 7.97
N ASP A 55 4.37 19.21 7.77
CA ASP A 55 5.46 19.95 7.11
C ASP A 55 5.29 20.03 5.59
N ALA A 56 4.45 19.17 5.01
CA ALA A 56 4.20 19.14 3.57
C ALA A 56 3.31 20.31 3.12
N LEU A 57 3.31 20.57 1.80
CA LEU A 57 2.38 21.54 1.20
C LEU A 57 0.93 21.17 1.54
N PRO A 58 0.06 22.13 1.90
CA PRO A 58 -1.32 21.85 2.30
C PRO A 58 -2.18 21.29 1.17
N GLU A 59 -1.91 21.70 -0.08
CA GLU A 59 -2.65 21.22 -1.24
C GLU A 59 -2.33 19.76 -1.56
N GLY A 60 -3.34 19.02 -2.00
CA GLY A 60 -3.17 17.61 -2.40
C GLY A 60 -3.02 16.62 -1.25
N ARG A 61 -3.22 17.04 0.01
CA ARG A 61 -3.18 16.13 1.18
C ARG A 61 -4.44 15.27 1.28
N ASP A 62 -5.57 15.79 0.81
CA ASP A 62 -6.90 15.22 1.03
C ASP A 62 -7.47 14.45 -0.16
N THR A 63 -6.64 14.15 -1.17
CA THR A 63 -7.09 13.31 -2.28
C THR A 63 -7.38 11.88 -1.80
N ASP A 64 -8.29 11.20 -2.47
CA ASP A 64 -8.63 9.81 -2.13
C ASP A 64 -7.40 8.89 -2.25
N GLY A 65 -6.51 9.19 -3.21
CA GLY A 65 -5.25 8.46 -3.38
C GLY A 65 -4.33 8.62 -2.18
N VAL A 66 -4.11 9.85 -1.71
CA VAL A 66 -3.27 10.12 -0.53
C VAL A 66 -3.86 9.48 0.71
N LYS A 67 -5.17 9.64 0.97
CA LYS A 67 -5.84 8.99 2.10
C LYS A 67 -5.66 7.47 2.09
N LYS A 68 -5.87 6.85 0.93
CA LYS A 68 -5.69 5.40 0.77
C LYS A 68 -4.24 4.98 1.00
N PHE A 69 -3.29 5.72 0.42
CA PHE A 69 -1.86 5.46 0.59
C PHE A 69 -1.43 5.53 2.06
N LEU A 70 -1.82 6.57 2.77
CA LEU A 70 -1.47 6.73 4.20
C LEU A 70 -2.05 5.63 5.09
N GLN A 71 -3.17 5.01 4.68
CA GLN A 71 -3.76 3.89 5.39
C GLN A 71 -3.11 2.54 5.06
N THR A 72 -2.66 2.35 3.81
CA THR A 72 -2.24 1.04 3.30
C THR A 72 -0.76 0.92 3.02
N GLY A 73 -0.05 2.04 2.83
CA GLY A 73 1.33 2.08 2.37
C GLY A 73 1.54 1.68 0.91
N ALA A 74 0.48 1.28 0.21
CA ALA A 74 0.52 0.92 -1.20
C ALA A 74 0.05 2.10 -2.06
N ASN A 75 0.81 2.46 -3.08
CA ASN A 75 0.46 3.56 -3.96
C ASN A 75 -0.68 3.15 -4.92
N PRO A 76 -1.89 3.72 -4.75
CA PRO A 76 -3.03 3.35 -5.59
C PRO A 76 -2.92 3.87 -7.02
N TYR A 77 -1.93 4.70 -7.32
CA TYR A 77 -1.67 5.26 -8.65
C TYR A 77 -0.76 4.38 -9.52
N ASN A 78 -0.15 3.32 -8.94
CA ASN A 78 0.68 2.40 -9.72
C ASN A 78 -0.12 1.81 -10.88
N GLU A 79 0.40 1.97 -12.12
CA GLU A 79 -0.23 1.54 -13.38
C GLU A 79 -1.58 2.24 -13.71
N ASP A 80 -1.95 3.30 -12.99
CA ASP A 80 -3.09 4.14 -13.38
C ASP A 80 -2.66 5.17 -14.44
N LYS A 81 -3.08 4.94 -15.67
CA LYS A 81 -2.69 5.76 -16.83
C LYS A 81 -3.06 7.24 -16.69
N SER A 82 -4.10 7.57 -15.92
CA SER A 82 -4.47 8.96 -15.65
C SER A 82 -3.44 9.69 -14.78
N CYS A 83 -2.66 8.94 -13.98
CA CYS A 83 -1.64 9.47 -13.08
C CYS A 83 -0.24 9.49 -13.72
N LEU A 84 0.05 8.56 -14.64
CA LEU A 84 1.39 8.38 -15.21
C LEU A 84 1.88 9.61 -15.99
N ARG A 85 1.02 10.27 -16.76
CA ARG A 85 1.40 11.47 -17.51
C ARG A 85 1.92 12.59 -16.60
N LYS A 86 1.23 12.88 -15.52
CA LYS A 86 1.66 13.90 -14.55
C LYS A 86 2.90 13.45 -13.80
N GLY A 87 2.96 12.16 -13.43
CA GLY A 87 4.15 11.55 -12.83
C GLY A 87 5.39 11.70 -13.72
N GLU A 88 5.27 11.44 -15.03
CA GLU A 88 6.33 11.66 -16.01
C GLU A 88 6.80 13.12 -16.02
N GLN A 89 5.87 14.06 -16.11
CA GLN A 89 6.19 15.51 -16.13
C GLN A 89 6.97 15.94 -14.89
N ILE A 90 6.53 15.47 -13.70
CA ILE A 90 7.22 15.76 -12.44
C ILE A 90 8.61 15.12 -12.44
N PHE A 91 8.71 13.84 -12.85
CA PHE A 91 9.98 13.14 -12.91
C PHE A 91 10.98 13.85 -13.83
N LEU A 92 10.56 14.22 -15.03
CA LEU A 92 11.41 14.91 -16.00
C LEU A 92 11.88 16.27 -15.49
N SER A 93 11.07 16.99 -14.74
CA SER A 93 11.42 18.33 -14.23
C SER A 93 12.23 18.30 -12.93
N ALA A 94 11.97 17.36 -12.02
CA ALA A 94 12.53 17.37 -10.67
C ALA A 94 13.55 16.24 -10.41
N CYS A 95 13.50 15.12 -11.14
CA CYS A 95 14.25 13.90 -10.80
C CYS A 95 15.27 13.52 -11.89
N SER A 96 14.92 13.70 -13.16
CA SER A 96 15.69 13.18 -14.31
C SER A 96 17.11 13.75 -14.42
N GLY A 97 17.34 14.94 -13.87
CA GLY A 97 18.68 15.55 -13.84
C GLY A 97 19.72 14.67 -13.15
N CYS A 98 19.30 14.01 -12.06
CA CYS A 98 20.14 13.12 -11.26
C CYS A 98 19.93 11.64 -11.61
N HIS A 99 18.69 11.21 -11.91
CA HIS A 99 18.35 9.79 -12.08
C HIS A 99 18.28 9.30 -13.52
N GLY A 100 18.47 10.21 -14.51
CA GLY A 100 18.30 9.87 -15.93
C GLY A 100 16.86 10.02 -16.39
N HIS A 101 16.63 10.15 -17.69
CA HIS A 101 15.28 10.38 -18.24
C HIS A 101 14.36 9.15 -18.13
N LEU A 102 14.97 7.97 -18.11
CA LEU A 102 14.30 6.68 -17.97
C LEU A 102 14.59 6.02 -16.61
N GLY A 103 15.10 6.79 -15.65
CA GLY A 103 15.49 6.25 -14.37
C GLY A 103 16.74 5.37 -14.43
N GLU A 104 17.56 5.49 -15.48
CA GLU A 104 18.74 4.68 -15.72
C GLU A 104 19.93 5.00 -14.79
N GLY A 105 19.84 6.11 -14.03
CA GLY A 105 20.91 6.59 -13.16
C GLY A 105 21.89 7.52 -13.88
N LYS A 106 22.44 8.49 -13.15
CA LYS A 106 23.53 9.40 -13.55
C LYS A 106 24.35 9.75 -12.31
N ILE A 107 24.09 10.92 -11.67
CA ILE A 107 24.68 11.31 -10.39
C ILE A 107 24.00 10.53 -9.27
N GLY A 108 22.67 10.36 -9.35
CA GLY A 108 21.87 9.50 -8.50
C GLY A 108 21.82 8.05 -9.03
N PRO A 109 21.40 7.09 -8.20
CA PRO A 109 21.26 5.70 -8.60
C PRO A 109 20.18 5.50 -9.66
N GLY A 110 20.23 4.34 -10.35
CA GLY A 110 19.12 3.85 -11.16
C GLY A 110 17.86 3.65 -10.31
N LEU A 111 16.70 3.79 -10.95
CA LEU A 111 15.39 3.65 -10.30
C LEU A 111 14.47 2.69 -11.08
N ASN A 112 15.00 2.05 -12.14
CA ASN A 112 14.23 1.24 -13.08
C ASN A 112 14.65 -0.24 -13.09
N ASP A 113 15.36 -0.69 -12.06
CA ASP A 113 15.88 -2.06 -11.91
C ASP A 113 15.66 -2.58 -10.48
N ASP A 114 16.14 -3.80 -10.19
CA ASP A 114 15.98 -4.47 -8.90
C ASP A 114 16.83 -3.88 -7.78
N TYR A 115 17.81 -3.02 -8.10
CA TYR A 115 18.73 -2.49 -7.10
C TYR A 115 18.21 -1.22 -6.44
N TRP A 116 18.06 -1.24 -5.14
CA TRP A 116 17.72 -0.08 -4.32
C TRP A 116 18.83 0.24 -3.34
N THR A 117 19.38 1.46 -3.40
CA THR A 117 20.38 1.95 -2.42
C THR A 117 19.87 1.85 -0.98
N TYR A 118 18.57 2.03 -0.80
CA TYR A 118 17.85 1.81 0.46
C TYR A 118 16.85 0.69 0.24
N PRO A 119 17.03 -0.48 0.90
CA PRO A 119 16.15 -1.64 0.68
C PRO A 119 14.67 -1.36 0.96
N GLU A 120 14.37 -0.41 1.83
CA GLU A 120 12.99 0.01 2.14
C GLU A 120 12.24 0.52 0.89
N ASN A 121 12.98 1.00 -0.12
CA ASN A 121 12.40 1.52 -1.37
C ASN A 121 11.79 0.41 -2.26
N GLU A 122 11.99 -0.85 -1.93
CA GLU A 122 11.22 -1.96 -2.50
C GLU A 122 9.72 -1.83 -2.18
N THR A 123 9.37 -1.13 -1.11
CA THR A 123 7.97 -0.81 -0.77
C THR A 123 7.61 0.61 -1.21
N ASP A 124 6.33 0.85 -1.48
CA ASP A 124 5.88 2.21 -1.81
C ASP A 124 5.99 3.13 -0.60
N ALA A 125 5.76 2.63 0.61
CA ALA A 125 5.94 3.42 1.84
C ALA A 125 7.41 3.85 2.03
N GLY A 126 8.37 2.98 1.74
CA GLY A 126 9.80 3.29 1.81
C GLY A 126 10.23 4.28 0.74
N LEU A 127 9.81 4.06 -0.52
CA LEU A 127 10.12 4.99 -1.61
C LEU A 127 9.54 6.39 -1.34
N PHE A 128 8.29 6.45 -0.86
CA PHE A 128 7.67 7.71 -0.43
C PHE A 128 8.48 8.39 0.67
N SER A 129 8.90 7.64 1.68
CA SER A 129 9.70 8.17 2.80
C SER A 129 11.01 8.77 2.33
N THR A 130 11.66 8.14 1.35
CA THR A 130 12.89 8.64 0.72
C THR A 130 12.63 9.91 -0.09
N ILE A 131 11.56 9.99 -0.85
CA ILE A 131 11.21 11.20 -1.61
C ILE A 131 10.83 12.33 -0.66
N PHE A 132 9.98 12.05 0.32
CA PHE A 132 9.53 13.03 1.29
C PHE A 132 10.68 13.61 2.11
N GLY A 133 11.45 12.74 2.76
CA GLY A 133 12.48 13.11 3.73
C GLY A 133 13.86 13.37 3.14
N GLY A 134 14.05 13.06 1.85
CA GLY A 134 15.37 13.11 1.20
C GLY A 134 16.22 11.87 1.49
N ALA A 135 17.39 11.84 0.86
CA ALA A 135 18.39 10.80 0.98
C ALA A 135 19.78 11.41 1.23
N LYS A 136 20.79 10.57 1.42
CA LYS A 136 22.18 11.04 1.57
C LYS A 136 22.66 11.82 0.34
N ALA A 137 23.66 12.63 0.56
CA ALA A 137 24.32 13.49 -0.44
C ALA A 137 23.38 14.57 -0.99
N SER A 138 23.09 14.56 -2.29
CA SER A 138 22.45 15.69 -2.98
C SER A 138 20.92 15.56 -3.12
N MET A 139 20.33 14.48 -2.69
CA MET A 139 18.88 14.32 -2.73
C MET A 139 18.21 14.95 -1.49
N GLY A 140 17.88 16.22 -1.59
CA GLY A 140 17.15 16.93 -0.54
C GLY A 140 15.70 16.46 -0.40
N PRO A 141 15.04 16.78 0.73
CA PRO A 141 13.64 16.45 0.96
C PRO A 141 12.73 17.16 -0.04
N GLN A 142 11.67 16.50 -0.49
CA GLN A 142 10.75 17.03 -1.49
C GLN A 142 9.42 17.54 -0.90
N TYR A 143 9.21 17.41 0.42
CA TYR A 143 7.94 17.77 1.05
C TYR A 143 7.56 19.25 0.91
N GLN A 144 8.54 20.13 0.64
CA GLN A 144 8.30 21.56 0.38
C GLN A 144 8.18 21.90 -1.11
N ASN A 145 8.54 20.99 -1.99
CA ASN A 145 8.58 21.20 -3.45
C ASN A 145 7.43 20.49 -4.17
N LEU A 146 6.98 19.35 -3.64
CA LEU A 146 5.94 18.51 -4.21
C LEU A 146 4.81 18.32 -3.20
N LYS A 147 3.58 18.35 -3.69
CA LYS A 147 2.39 17.96 -2.94
C LYS A 147 2.44 16.45 -2.65
N LEU A 148 1.78 15.98 -1.59
CA LEU A 148 1.71 14.54 -1.31
C LEU A 148 1.14 13.76 -2.50
N ASP A 149 0.10 14.29 -3.14
CA ASP A 149 -0.49 13.69 -4.34
C ASP A 149 0.49 13.62 -5.51
N GLU A 150 1.29 14.66 -5.72
CA GLU A 150 2.33 14.71 -6.76
C GLU A 150 3.47 13.73 -6.48
N MET A 151 3.80 13.48 -5.20
CA MET A 151 4.75 12.44 -4.82
C MET A 151 4.25 11.05 -5.21
N LEU A 152 2.96 10.76 -4.99
CA LEU A 152 2.38 9.48 -5.40
C LEU A 152 2.36 9.32 -6.93
N GLN A 153 2.12 10.41 -7.67
CA GLN A 153 2.16 10.39 -9.14
C GLN A 153 3.57 10.13 -9.68
N VAL A 154 4.59 10.81 -9.14
CA VAL A 154 5.98 10.55 -9.57
C VAL A 154 6.46 9.16 -9.15
N MET A 155 6.03 8.65 -8.01
CA MET A 155 6.31 7.26 -7.61
C MET A 155 5.70 6.25 -8.59
N ALA A 156 4.44 6.49 -9.00
CA ALA A 156 3.79 5.63 -10.00
C ALA A 156 4.57 5.62 -11.32
N TRP A 157 5.10 6.76 -11.74
CA TRP A 157 6.00 6.84 -12.90
C TRP A 157 7.29 6.05 -12.70
N VAL A 158 7.97 6.20 -11.56
CA VAL A 158 9.18 5.42 -11.22
C VAL A 158 8.90 3.92 -11.28
N ARG A 159 7.78 3.46 -10.72
CA ARG A 159 7.35 2.06 -10.77
C ARG A 159 7.05 1.59 -12.21
N HIS A 160 6.50 2.48 -13.03
CA HIS A 160 6.20 2.19 -14.44
C HIS A 160 7.47 2.08 -15.31
N LEU A 161 8.55 2.74 -14.95
CA LEU A 161 9.85 2.63 -15.64
C LEU A 161 10.59 1.32 -15.35
N TYR A 162 10.09 0.47 -14.42
CA TYR A 162 10.74 -0.77 -14.04
C TYR A 162 10.90 -1.71 -15.25
N LYS A 163 12.09 -2.28 -15.42
CA LYS A 163 12.47 -3.06 -16.61
C LYS A 163 12.85 -4.50 -16.34
N ASP A 164 13.08 -4.86 -15.08
CA ASP A 164 13.52 -6.20 -14.70
C ASP A 164 12.32 -7.16 -14.50
N ASP A 165 12.52 -8.31 -13.88
CA ASP A 165 11.45 -9.31 -13.72
C ASP A 165 10.37 -8.80 -12.76
N VAL A 166 9.17 -8.59 -13.29
CA VAL A 166 8.02 -8.09 -12.53
C VAL A 166 7.64 -8.97 -11.33
N ASN A 167 8.07 -10.22 -11.29
CA ASN A 167 7.89 -11.09 -10.13
C ASN A 167 8.69 -10.61 -8.91
N HIS A 168 9.77 -9.86 -9.12
CA HIS A 168 10.57 -9.23 -8.08
C HIS A 168 10.04 -7.86 -7.65
N ALA A 169 8.94 -7.40 -8.22
CA ALA A 169 8.32 -6.10 -7.93
C ALA A 169 7.22 -6.20 -6.88
N PRO A 170 7.50 -6.08 -5.57
CA PRO A 170 6.52 -6.26 -4.50
C PRO A 170 5.47 -5.13 -4.45
N TRP A 171 5.73 -4.01 -5.10
CA TRP A 171 4.80 -2.88 -5.22
C TRP A 171 3.66 -3.11 -6.21
N PHE A 172 3.72 -4.16 -7.03
CA PHE A 172 2.64 -4.55 -7.92
C PHE A 172 1.78 -5.65 -7.33
N THR A 173 0.47 -5.48 -7.47
CA THR A 173 -0.49 -6.56 -7.22
C THR A 173 -0.34 -7.66 -8.27
N GLU A 174 -0.79 -8.88 -7.97
CA GLU A 174 -0.77 -9.99 -8.96
C GLU A 174 -1.53 -9.67 -10.26
N ALA A 175 -2.59 -8.87 -10.18
CA ALA A 175 -3.32 -8.40 -11.36
C ALA A 175 -2.48 -7.42 -12.20
N GLN A 176 -1.73 -6.52 -11.54
CA GLN A 176 -0.82 -5.60 -12.22
C GLN A 176 0.35 -6.34 -12.85
N LYS A 177 1.01 -7.26 -12.12
CA LYS A 177 2.09 -8.10 -12.65
C LYS A 177 1.69 -8.84 -13.92
N LYS A 178 0.49 -9.45 -13.92
CA LYS A 178 -0.04 -10.20 -15.08
C LYS A 178 -0.23 -9.34 -16.32
N ASN A 179 -0.55 -8.05 -16.15
CA ASN A 179 -0.84 -7.12 -17.23
C ASN A 179 0.29 -6.13 -17.49
N TYR A 180 1.34 -6.17 -16.68
CA TYR A 180 2.46 -5.26 -16.78
C TYR A 180 3.15 -5.36 -18.14
N LYS A 181 3.52 -4.20 -18.65
CA LYS A 181 4.34 -4.09 -19.86
C LYS A 181 5.45 -3.08 -19.55
N PRO A 182 6.71 -3.46 -19.70
CA PRO A 182 7.81 -2.52 -19.53
C PRO A 182 7.62 -1.28 -20.40
N TYR A 183 7.94 -0.14 -19.84
CA TYR A 183 7.88 1.14 -20.55
C TYR A 183 8.63 1.08 -21.89
N LYS A 184 8.03 1.65 -22.92
CA LYS A 184 8.65 1.83 -24.23
C LYS A 184 8.88 3.29 -24.48
N GLN A 185 10.11 3.66 -24.85
CA GLN A 185 10.43 5.04 -25.20
C GLN A 185 9.47 5.56 -26.26
N GLY A 186 8.88 6.74 -25.99
CA GLY A 186 7.85 7.35 -26.84
C GLY A 186 6.42 6.89 -26.53
N GLU A 187 6.20 6.06 -25.51
CA GLU A 187 4.85 5.81 -24.98
C GLU A 187 4.23 7.11 -24.52
N THR A 188 2.95 7.30 -24.83
CA THR A 188 2.20 8.50 -24.46
C THR A 188 0.95 8.14 -23.69
N PHE A 189 0.62 8.96 -22.71
CA PHE A 189 -0.56 8.78 -21.86
C PHE A 189 -1.59 9.88 -22.18
N PRO A 190 -2.86 9.50 -22.51
CA PRO A 190 -3.89 10.47 -22.82
C PRO A 190 -4.13 11.44 -21.66
N GLU A 191 -4.34 12.72 -21.97
CA GLU A 191 -4.62 13.74 -20.94
C GLU A 191 -5.89 13.44 -20.14
N ASN A 192 -6.90 12.88 -20.82
CA ASN A 192 -8.19 12.55 -20.23
C ASN A 192 -8.35 11.04 -20.00
N ALA A 193 -7.26 10.31 -19.70
CA ALA A 193 -7.36 8.91 -19.35
C ALA A 193 -8.27 8.77 -18.11
N PRO A 194 -9.23 7.82 -18.12
CA PRO A 194 -10.03 7.57 -16.93
C PRO A 194 -9.15 6.95 -15.84
N GLY A 195 -9.37 7.38 -14.59
CA GLY A 195 -8.61 6.86 -13.43
C GLY A 195 -8.67 7.80 -12.24
N MET A 196 -7.89 7.51 -11.23
CA MET A 196 -7.93 8.24 -9.96
C MET A 196 -7.45 9.69 -10.07
N CYS A 197 -6.57 10.00 -11.05
CA CYS A 197 -6.07 11.35 -11.28
C CYS A 197 -6.92 12.15 -12.30
N ALA A 198 -7.87 11.52 -12.98
CA ALA A 198 -8.72 12.17 -13.98
C ALA A 198 -9.66 13.23 -13.37
N THR A 199 -10.05 13.06 -12.10
CA THR A 199 -11.01 13.96 -11.41
C THR A 199 -10.34 15.13 -10.72
N ALA A 200 -9.03 15.17 -10.61
CA ALA A 200 -8.29 16.27 -9.96
C ALA A 200 -8.12 17.51 -10.84
N ALA A 201 -8.39 17.41 -12.14
CA ALA A 201 -8.20 18.50 -13.09
C ALA A 201 -9.39 19.47 -13.21
N GLY A 202 -10.47 19.27 -12.47
CA GLY A 202 -11.74 19.99 -12.67
C GLY A 202 -12.45 20.47 -11.40
N LYS A 203 -11.74 20.67 -10.28
CA LYS A 203 -12.35 21.34 -9.09
C LYS A 203 -11.45 22.44 -8.58
#